data_d3d3d5130df041f9257451719d9c1b8c
#
_entry.id   d3d3d5130df041f9257451719d9c1b8c
#
_cell.length_a   1.000
_cell.length_b   1.000
_cell.length_c   1.000
_cell.angle_alpha   90.00
_cell.angle_beta   90.00
_cell.angle_gamma   90.00
#
_symmetry.space_group_name_H-M   'P 1'
#
loop_
_entity.id
_entity.type
_entity.pdbx_description
1 polymer ?
#
loop_
_entity_poly.entity_id
_entity_poly.type
_entity_poly.pdbx_seq_one_letter_code
_entity_poly.pdbx_strand_id
1 'polypeptide(L)'
;MSPRHKPLVWLGAELKTPPLSPGARIEAGFLLRKLLSGEPLTMPHSRAMPVIGARCHELRVQAETRTWRIIYRVDRDAVIIAEVFAKTSQATPKAAIALSQDRLLRYDQASKGRS
;
A
#
# COMPACT_ATOMS: atom_id res chain seq x y z
N MET A 1 9.21 4.18 -26.65
CA MET A 1 7.99 3.67 -25.99
C MET A 1 7.96 4.14 -24.55
N SER A 2 6.88 4.76 -24.13
CA SER A 2 6.81 5.23 -22.78
C SER A 2 6.73 4.05 -21.80
N PRO A 3 7.32 4.20 -20.60
CA PRO A 3 7.23 3.15 -19.59
C PRO A 3 5.77 2.88 -19.23
N ARG A 4 5.46 1.63 -18.99
CA ARG A 4 4.12 1.24 -18.61
C ARG A 4 3.98 1.36 -17.11
N HIS A 5 3.09 2.20 -16.68
CA HIS A 5 2.76 2.35 -15.29
C HIS A 5 1.61 1.41 -14.94
N LYS A 6 1.76 0.68 -13.86
CA LYS A 6 0.69 -0.18 -13.37
C LYS A 6 -0.41 0.68 -12.77
N PRO A 7 -1.67 0.29 -12.89
CA PRO A 7 -2.74 0.99 -12.19
C PRO A 7 -2.68 0.73 -10.69
N LEU A 8 -3.18 1.69 -9.91
CA LEU A 8 -3.40 1.56 -8.47
C LEU A 8 -4.83 1.10 -8.25
N VAL A 9 -4.98 0.07 -7.43
CA VAL A 9 -6.30 -0.43 -7.03
C VAL A 9 -6.45 -0.23 -5.54
N TRP A 10 -7.48 0.51 -5.12
CA TRP A 10 -7.73 0.85 -3.72
C TRP A 10 -8.82 -0.07 -3.15
N LEU A 11 -8.50 -0.79 -2.08
CA LEU A 11 -9.44 -1.72 -1.46
C LEU A 11 -10.04 -1.13 -0.17
N GLY A 12 -10.81 -0.05 -0.34
CA GLY A 12 -11.49 0.59 0.78
C GLY A 12 -10.66 1.59 1.56
N ALA A 13 -9.45 1.91 1.09
CA ALA A 13 -8.59 2.91 1.69
C ALA A 13 -8.23 3.96 0.67
N GLU A 14 -8.01 5.18 1.12
CA GLU A 14 -7.66 6.30 0.23
C GLU A 14 -6.69 7.23 0.93
N LEU A 15 -5.94 7.99 0.13
CA LEU A 15 -5.10 9.07 0.63
C LEU A 15 -5.91 10.35 0.60
N LYS A 16 -6.33 10.81 1.75
CA LYS A 16 -7.15 12.02 1.86
C LYS A 16 -6.57 12.99 2.86
N THR A 17 -6.81 14.26 2.64
CA THR A 17 -6.49 15.32 3.59
C THR A 17 -7.79 15.97 4.04
N PRO A 18 -8.17 15.96 5.33
CA PRO A 18 -7.60 15.11 6.37
C PRO A 18 -7.97 13.64 6.15
N PRO A 19 -7.34 12.68 6.84
CA PRO A 19 -6.45 12.83 7.98
C PRO A 19 -4.97 12.99 7.64
N LEU A 20 -4.53 12.69 6.42
CA LEU A 20 -3.13 12.92 6.04
C LEU A 20 -2.87 14.41 5.85
N SER A 21 -1.71 14.87 6.32
CA SER A 21 -1.28 16.24 6.01
C SER A 21 -0.96 16.36 4.52
N PRO A 22 -0.97 17.58 3.97
CA PRO A 22 -0.58 17.76 2.56
C PRO A 22 0.81 17.21 2.28
N GLY A 23 1.77 17.39 3.20
CA GLY A 23 3.12 16.84 3.04
C GLY A 23 3.13 15.32 3.00
N ALA A 24 2.34 14.67 3.86
CA ALA A 24 2.23 13.22 3.86
C ALA A 24 1.64 12.69 2.57
N ARG A 25 0.64 13.38 2.03
CA ARG A 25 0.04 12.99 0.74
C ARG A 25 1.04 13.10 -0.41
N ILE A 26 1.82 14.16 -0.42
CA ILE A 26 2.83 14.37 -1.46
C ILE A 26 3.88 13.28 -1.40
N GLU A 27 4.37 12.97 -0.20
CA GLU A 27 5.37 11.93 -0.02
C GLU A 27 4.82 10.56 -0.41
N ALA A 28 3.60 10.23 0.02
CA ALA A 28 2.96 8.97 -0.34
C ALA A 28 2.81 8.86 -1.86
N GLY A 29 2.35 9.92 -2.51
CA GLY A 29 2.19 9.94 -3.95
C GLY A 29 3.50 9.75 -4.69
N PHE A 30 4.57 10.37 -4.20
CA PHE A 30 5.90 10.22 -4.77
C PHE A 30 6.38 8.77 -4.71
N LEU A 31 6.25 8.13 -3.54
CA LEU A 31 6.67 6.74 -3.37
C LEU A 31 5.82 5.77 -4.18
N LEU A 32 4.50 6.00 -4.22
CA LEU A 32 3.60 5.17 -5.00
C LEU A 32 3.90 5.27 -6.50
N ARG A 33 4.24 6.46 -7.00
CA ARG A 33 4.61 6.60 -8.40
C ARG A 33 5.85 5.80 -8.76
N LYS A 34 6.81 5.71 -7.85
CA LYS A 34 7.99 4.87 -8.07
C LYS A 34 7.59 3.41 -8.22
N LEU A 35 6.69 2.93 -7.36
CA LEU A 35 6.20 1.56 -7.47
C LEU A 35 5.48 1.31 -8.79
N LEU A 36 4.65 2.26 -9.21
CA LEU A 36 3.89 2.13 -10.45
C LEU A 36 4.80 2.10 -11.68
N SER A 37 5.96 2.75 -11.62
CA SER A 37 6.91 2.74 -12.72
C SER A 37 7.84 1.52 -12.69
N GLY A 38 7.65 0.62 -11.73
CA GLY A 38 8.43 -0.61 -11.63
C GLY A 38 9.68 -0.51 -10.78
N GLU A 39 9.91 0.63 -10.13
CA GLU A 39 11.06 0.78 -9.24
C GLU A 39 10.79 0.03 -7.93
N PRO A 40 11.69 -0.86 -7.51
CA PRO A 40 11.54 -1.50 -6.21
C PRO A 40 11.84 -0.52 -5.10
N LEU A 41 11.05 -0.58 -4.04
CA LEU A 41 11.31 0.19 -2.83
C LEU A 41 11.82 -0.75 -1.75
N THR A 42 12.85 -0.28 -1.03
CA THR A 42 13.46 -1.05 0.05
C THR A 42 13.45 -0.22 1.33
N MET A 43 13.95 -0.79 2.42
CA MET A 43 14.10 -0.04 3.67
C MET A 43 14.89 1.24 3.43
N PRO A 44 14.56 2.35 4.09
CA PRO A 44 13.55 2.47 5.15
C PRO A 44 12.13 2.72 4.66
N HIS A 45 11.92 2.86 3.35
CA HIS A 45 10.62 3.25 2.80
C HIS A 45 9.63 2.09 2.72
N SER A 46 10.11 0.89 2.47
CA SER A 46 9.23 -0.26 2.30
C SER A 46 9.83 -1.50 2.96
N ARG A 47 8.95 -2.31 3.55
CA ARG A 47 9.33 -3.54 4.23
C ARG A 47 8.40 -4.66 3.78
N ALA A 48 9.00 -5.84 3.48
CA ALA A 48 8.21 -7.00 3.13
C ALA A 48 7.35 -7.45 4.31
N MET A 49 6.13 -7.88 4.02
CA MET A 49 5.15 -8.34 5.02
C MET A 49 4.63 -9.73 4.65
N PRO A 50 5.49 -10.77 4.76
CA PRO A 50 5.08 -12.12 4.37
C PRO A 50 3.94 -12.67 5.21
N VAL A 51 3.74 -12.14 6.41
CA VAL A 51 2.61 -12.53 7.27
C VAL A 51 1.27 -12.21 6.62
N ILE A 52 1.22 -11.20 5.75
CA ILE A 52 0.00 -10.84 5.01
C ILE A 52 -0.13 -11.74 3.78
N GLY A 53 0.95 -11.96 3.08
CA GLY A 53 0.96 -12.80 1.90
C GLY A 53 2.17 -12.52 1.02
N ALA A 54 2.29 -13.28 -0.05
CA ALA A 54 3.35 -13.11 -1.03
C ALA A 54 3.22 -11.74 -1.70
N ARG A 55 4.34 -11.10 -1.96
CA ARG A 55 4.43 -9.80 -2.64
C ARG A 55 3.79 -8.66 -1.86
N CYS A 56 3.46 -8.88 -0.58
CA CYS A 56 2.88 -7.83 0.28
C CYS A 56 3.98 -7.08 1.01
N HIS A 57 3.77 -5.77 1.14
CA HIS A 57 4.73 -4.86 1.74
C HIS A 57 4.01 -3.81 2.55
N GLU A 58 4.75 -3.17 3.43
CA GLU A 58 4.29 -2.02 4.19
C GLU A 58 5.14 -0.82 3.81
N LEU A 59 4.50 0.20 3.25
CA LEU A 59 5.14 1.45 2.88
C LEU A 59 5.11 2.41 4.05
N ARG A 60 6.24 3.06 4.33
CA ARG A 60 6.36 4.08 5.37
C ARG A 60 6.29 5.45 4.77
N VAL A 61 5.41 6.27 5.31
CA VAL A 61 5.29 7.67 4.92
C VAL A 61 5.52 8.52 6.15
N GLN A 62 6.65 9.21 6.21
CA GLN A 62 6.98 10.09 7.32
C GLN A 62 6.25 11.42 7.17
N ALA A 63 5.64 11.88 8.25
CA ALA A 63 5.04 13.21 8.35
C ALA A 63 5.53 13.88 9.63
N GLU A 64 5.23 15.16 9.80
CA GLU A 64 5.78 15.94 10.92
C GLU A 64 5.45 15.32 12.29
N THR A 65 4.23 14.85 12.48
CA THR A 65 3.77 14.36 13.76
C THR A 65 3.41 12.88 13.77
N ARG A 66 3.37 12.24 12.61
CA ARG A 66 2.93 10.85 12.50
C ARG A 66 3.67 10.13 11.41
N THR A 67 3.78 8.82 11.58
CA THR A 67 4.22 7.93 10.51
C THR A 67 2.99 7.22 9.97
N TRP A 68 2.74 7.34 8.69
CA TRP A 68 1.66 6.64 8.01
C TRP A 68 2.17 5.35 7.42
N ARG A 69 1.32 4.34 7.37
CA ARG A 69 1.63 3.05 6.79
C ARG A 69 0.62 2.71 5.71
N ILE A 70 1.13 2.20 4.61
CA ILE A 70 0.32 1.76 3.48
C ILE A 70 0.66 0.31 3.21
N ILE A 71 -0.30 -0.59 3.37
CA ILE A 71 -0.11 -2.01 3.04
C ILE A 71 -0.50 -2.19 1.59
N TYR A 72 0.42 -2.75 0.80
CA TYR A 72 0.21 -2.94 -0.61
C TYR A 72 0.75 -4.29 -1.08
N ARG A 73 0.23 -4.73 -2.21
CA ARG A 73 0.73 -5.94 -2.90
C ARG A 73 1.07 -5.57 -4.33
N VAL A 74 2.25 -5.99 -4.78
CA VAL A 74 2.69 -5.74 -6.15
C VAL A 74 2.28 -6.93 -7.01
N ASP A 75 1.25 -6.76 -7.81
CA ASP A 75 0.80 -7.75 -8.76
C ASP A 75 1.42 -7.49 -10.12
N ARG A 76 1.27 -8.44 -11.01
CA ARG A 76 1.83 -8.33 -12.35
C ARG A 76 1.25 -7.14 -13.11
N ASP A 77 -0.04 -6.89 -12.92
CA ASP A 77 -0.81 -5.90 -13.69
C ASP A 77 -1.27 -4.71 -12.86
N ALA A 78 -1.01 -4.69 -11.56
CA ALA A 78 -1.49 -3.63 -10.70
C ALA A 78 -0.73 -3.58 -9.38
N VAL A 79 -0.77 -2.43 -8.72
CA VAL A 79 -0.38 -2.31 -7.31
C VAL A 79 -1.66 -2.16 -6.49
N ILE A 80 -1.89 -3.08 -5.59
CA ILE A 80 -3.13 -3.18 -4.81
C ILE A 80 -2.90 -2.58 -3.43
N ILE A 81 -3.67 -1.56 -3.08
CA ILE A 81 -3.57 -0.90 -1.77
C ILE A 81 -4.64 -1.51 -0.86
N ALA A 82 -4.20 -2.22 0.17
CA ALA A 82 -5.11 -2.92 1.07
C ALA A 82 -5.54 -2.09 2.27
N GLU A 83 -4.64 -1.25 2.81
CA GLU A 83 -4.95 -0.45 4.00
C GLU A 83 -4.04 0.77 4.09
N VAL A 84 -4.56 1.84 4.65
CA VAL A 84 -3.80 3.06 4.98
C VAL A 84 -4.13 3.40 6.43
N PHE A 85 -3.12 3.51 7.28
CA PHE A 85 -3.34 3.80 8.69
C PHE A 85 -2.18 4.56 9.31
N ALA A 86 -2.48 5.30 10.38
CA ALA A 86 -1.45 5.97 11.15
C ALA A 86 -0.84 4.98 12.13
N LYS A 87 0.47 4.92 12.18
CA LYS A 87 1.15 4.01 13.07
C LYS A 87 1.29 4.62 14.47
N THR A 88 0.87 3.86 15.47
CA THR A 88 0.97 4.28 16.87
C THR A 88 1.92 3.40 17.68
N SER A 89 2.42 2.31 17.08
CA SER A 89 3.36 1.39 17.75
C SER A 89 4.39 0.88 16.77
N GLN A 90 5.40 0.16 17.26
CA GLN A 90 6.45 -0.41 16.41
C GLN A 90 5.92 -1.51 15.49
N ALA A 91 5.03 -2.34 16.02
CA ALA A 91 4.50 -3.46 15.26
C ALA A 91 3.27 -3.04 14.46
N THR A 92 3.08 -3.69 13.31
CA THR A 92 1.85 -3.52 12.53
C THR A 92 0.69 -4.14 13.31
N PRO A 93 -0.41 -3.40 13.55
CA PRO A 93 -1.53 -3.94 14.31
C PRO A 93 -2.12 -5.19 13.68
N LYS A 94 -2.48 -6.16 14.52
CA LYS A 94 -3.09 -7.40 14.05
C LYS A 94 -4.37 -7.14 13.25
N ALA A 95 -5.14 -6.13 13.65
CA ALA A 95 -6.36 -5.75 12.94
C ALA A 95 -6.07 -5.29 11.52
N ALA A 96 -4.98 -4.53 11.32
CA ALA A 96 -4.59 -4.08 9.98
C ALA A 96 -4.15 -5.25 9.11
N ILE A 97 -3.44 -6.21 9.70
CA ILE A 97 -3.01 -7.41 8.99
C ILE A 97 -4.23 -8.23 8.55
N ALA A 98 -5.15 -8.50 9.48
CA ALA A 98 -6.34 -9.29 9.19
C ALA A 98 -7.22 -8.62 8.14
N LEU A 99 -7.41 -7.30 8.24
CA LEU A 99 -8.20 -6.55 7.28
C LEU A 99 -7.56 -6.61 5.89
N SER A 100 -6.24 -6.45 5.83
CA SER A 100 -5.52 -6.52 4.56
C SER A 100 -5.64 -7.90 3.92
N GLN A 101 -5.49 -8.95 4.71
CA GLN A 101 -5.65 -10.32 4.22
C GLN A 101 -7.05 -10.54 3.66
N ASP A 102 -8.08 -10.10 4.38
CA ASP A 102 -9.47 -10.27 3.95
C ASP A 102 -9.74 -9.50 2.64
N ARG A 103 -9.29 -8.26 2.57
CA ARG A 103 -9.50 -7.43 1.38
C ARG A 103 -8.81 -8.01 0.15
N LEU A 104 -7.58 -8.48 0.32
CA LEU A 104 -6.84 -9.09 -0.79
C LEU A 104 -7.50 -10.39 -1.24
N LEU A 105 -7.98 -11.18 -0.30
CA LEU A 105 -8.68 -12.42 -0.62
C LEU A 105 -9.95 -12.13 -1.44
N ARG A 106 -10.74 -11.17 -1.01
CA ARG A 106 -11.97 -10.78 -1.73
C ARG A 106 -11.66 -10.25 -3.11
N TYR A 107 -10.59 -9.45 -3.23
CA TYR A 107 -10.16 -8.93 -4.51
C TYR A 107 -9.79 -10.07 -5.46
N ASP A 108 -9.03 -11.05 -4.96
CA ASP A 108 -8.62 -12.19 -5.77
C ASP A 108 -9.82 -13.02 -6.22
N GLN A 109 -10.78 -13.24 -5.33
CA GLN A 109 -12.00 -13.98 -5.67
C GLN A 109 -12.82 -13.26 -6.73
N ALA A 110 -12.96 -11.94 -6.61
CA ALA A 110 -13.70 -11.15 -7.58
C ALA A 110 -13.00 -11.15 -8.95
N SER A 111 -11.67 -11.09 -8.94
CA SER A 111 -10.89 -11.09 -10.18
C SER A 111 -11.00 -12.43 -10.90
N LYS A 112 -11.01 -13.54 -10.18
CA LYS A 112 -11.20 -14.87 -10.78
C LYS A 112 -12.57 -15.02 -11.41
N GLY A 113 -13.58 -14.39 -10.83
CA GLY A 113 -14.93 -14.47 -11.37
C GLY A 113 -15.13 -13.72 -12.67
N ARG A 114 -14.15 -12.94 -13.10
CA ARG A 114 -14.24 -12.12 -14.31
C ARG A 114 -13.69 -12.81 -15.56
N SER A 115 -12.99 -13.88 -15.39
CA SER A 115 -12.36 -14.57 -16.52
C SER A 115 -13.35 -15.35 -17.35
#